data_e40010ffeece9c839e49e35f7f6ed6b5
#
_entry.id   e40010ffeece9c839e49e35f7f6ed6b5
#
_cell.length_a   1.000
_cell.length_b   1.000
_cell.length_c   1.000
_cell.angle_alpha   90.00
_cell.angle_beta   90.00
_cell.angle_gamma   90.00
#
_symmetry.space_group_name_H-M   'P 1'
#
loop_
_entity.id
_entity.type
_entity.pdbx_description
1 polymer ?
#
loop_
_entity_poly.entity_id
_entity_poly.type
_entity_poly.pdbx_seq_one_letter_code
_entity_poly.pdbx_strand_id
1 'polypeptide(L)'
;RKATVLYFALEDDYPRLQKRLFQMFGAKETGKLYFATECKTVNGGLEEQIRGFMREHPDTGLIIIDTLKRVREAGGADYSYASDYDVVARLKALADSYKVSMLIVHHTRKQKSEDIFDMISGTNGLMGAADGAFVLSKDKRISNNATLDVAGRDQQDMKIHLVRDSERLVWN
;
A
#
# COMPACT_ATOMS: atom_id res chain seq x y z
N ARG A 1 -9.99 17.75 1.57
CA ARG A 1 -11.13 17.13 2.30
C ARG A 1 -10.56 16.20 3.36
N LYS A 2 -10.94 16.35 4.63
CA LYS A 2 -10.54 15.42 5.69
C LYS A 2 -11.41 14.16 5.54
N ALA A 3 -10.79 13.01 5.31
CA ALA A 3 -11.45 11.71 5.18
C ALA A 3 -10.88 10.74 6.22
N THR A 4 -11.65 9.72 6.54
CA THR A 4 -11.19 8.61 7.38
C THR A 4 -10.24 7.71 6.58
N VAL A 5 -9.19 7.22 7.23
CA VAL A 5 -8.18 6.31 6.67
C VAL A 5 -8.18 5.01 7.46
N LEU A 6 -8.31 3.88 6.77
CA LEU A 6 -8.06 2.56 7.32
C LEU A 6 -6.69 2.06 6.86
N TYR A 7 -5.80 1.73 7.81
CA TYR A 7 -4.48 1.22 7.51
C TYR A 7 -4.29 -0.19 8.11
N PHE A 8 -4.26 -1.19 7.25
CA PHE A 8 -3.86 -2.55 7.58
C PHE A 8 -2.34 -2.62 7.63
N ALA A 9 -1.75 -2.41 8.81
CA ALA A 9 -0.31 -2.43 9.08
C ALA A 9 0.12 -3.86 9.48
N LEU A 10 0.08 -4.80 8.53
CA LEU A 10 0.15 -6.25 8.79
C LEU A 10 1.57 -6.78 9.06
N GLU A 11 2.58 -5.94 8.96
CA GLU A 11 3.97 -6.24 9.31
C GLU A 11 4.46 -5.43 10.52
N ASP A 12 3.53 -4.75 11.19
CA ASP A 12 3.79 -3.92 12.37
C ASP A 12 3.00 -4.40 13.60
N ASP A 13 3.36 -3.84 14.76
CA ASP A 13 2.62 -3.94 16.01
C ASP A 13 2.22 -2.54 16.51
N TYR A 14 1.25 -2.50 17.41
CA TYR A 14 0.74 -1.23 17.95
C TYR A 14 1.81 -0.38 18.66
N PRO A 15 2.74 -0.93 19.46
CA PRO A 15 3.82 -0.15 20.08
C PRO A 15 4.72 0.53 19.05
N ARG A 16 5.06 -0.16 17.95
CA ARG A 16 5.88 0.42 16.87
C ARG A 16 5.13 1.51 16.11
N LEU A 17 3.85 1.27 15.81
CA LEU A 17 2.99 2.26 15.16
C LEU A 17 2.87 3.52 16.02
N GLN A 18 2.60 3.37 17.32
CA GLN A 18 2.51 4.49 18.27
C GLN A 18 3.81 5.30 18.31
N LYS A 19 4.96 4.61 18.42
CA LYS A 19 6.27 5.27 18.42
C LYS A 19 6.51 6.06 17.12
N ARG A 20 6.20 5.49 15.96
CA ARG A 20 6.34 6.17 14.67
C ARG A 20 5.43 7.38 14.56
N LEU A 21 4.17 7.24 14.95
CA LEU A 21 3.21 8.36 14.94
C LEU A 21 3.69 9.52 15.84
N PHE A 22 4.17 9.18 17.04
CA PHE A 22 4.74 10.18 17.93
C PHE A 22 5.95 10.89 17.31
N GLN A 23 6.83 10.14 16.65
CA GLN A 23 8.03 10.70 15.99
C GLN A 23 7.66 11.56 14.77
N MET A 24 6.64 11.16 13.99
CA MET A 24 6.21 11.89 12.79
C MET A 24 5.39 13.15 13.10
N PHE A 25 4.51 13.08 14.10
CA PHE A 25 3.46 14.09 14.34
C PHE A 25 3.49 14.70 15.73
N GLY A 26 4.34 14.22 16.65
CA GLY A 26 4.29 14.55 18.05
C GLY A 26 3.09 13.91 18.76
N ALA A 27 2.73 14.43 19.93
CA ALA A 27 1.61 13.92 20.75
C ALA A 27 0.22 14.31 20.22
N LYS A 28 0.06 14.52 18.91
CA LYS A 28 -1.22 14.91 18.31
C LYS A 28 -2.08 13.67 18.06
N GLU A 29 -3.35 13.75 18.43
CA GLU A 29 -4.34 12.78 18.03
C GLU A 29 -4.49 12.75 16.50
N THR A 30 -4.53 11.58 15.94
CA THR A 30 -4.71 11.37 14.49
C THR A 30 -6.18 11.14 14.10
N GLY A 31 -7.11 11.49 14.97
CA GLY A 31 -8.58 11.41 14.97
C GLY A 31 -9.35 10.63 13.88
N LYS A 32 -8.80 10.47 12.68
CA LYS A 32 -9.43 9.75 11.56
C LYS A 32 -8.51 8.71 10.90
N LEU A 33 -7.46 8.29 11.60
CA LEU A 33 -6.56 7.24 11.14
C LEU A 33 -6.73 6.00 12.03
N TYR A 34 -7.24 4.95 11.45
CA TYR A 34 -7.50 3.67 12.11
C TYR A 34 -6.48 2.64 11.65
N PHE A 35 -5.94 1.88 12.62
CA PHE A 35 -4.99 0.80 12.36
C PHE A 35 -5.58 -0.56 12.65
N ALA A 36 -5.27 -1.53 11.80
CA ALA A 36 -5.47 -2.95 12.06
C ALA A 36 -4.15 -3.68 11.80
N THR A 37 -3.66 -4.44 12.78
CA THR A 37 -2.44 -5.24 12.65
C THR A 37 -2.72 -6.67 12.19
N GLU A 38 -3.99 -7.02 12.06
CA GLU A 38 -4.46 -8.30 11.57
C GLU A 38 -5.61 -8.10 10.58
N CYS A 39 -5.71 -8.99 9.61
CA CYS A 39 -6.83 -9.04 8.68
C CYS A 39 -7.08 -10.47 8.18
N LYS A 40 -8.23 -10.65 7.54
CA LYS A 40 -8.54 -11.85 6.77
C LYS A 40 -7.84 -11.82 5.42
N THR A 41 -7.67 -12.99 4.78
CA THR A 41 -7.20 -13.06 3.39
C THR A 41 -8.31 -12.64 2.40
N VAL A 42 -7.94 -12.39 1.17
CA VAL A 42 -8.89 -11.96 0.11
C VAL A 42 -10.03 -12.97 -0.06
N ASN A 43 -9.72 -14.29 -0.04
CA ASN A 43 -10.76 -15.32 -0.10
C ASN A 43 -11.34 -15.67 1.29
N GLY A 44 -10.64 -15.32 2.37
CA GLY A 44 -11.05 -15.60 3.74
C GLY A 44 -12.00 -14.56 4.36
N GLY A 45 -12.42 -13.52 3.59
CA GLY A 45 -13.40 -12.53 4.03
C GLY A 45 -12.83 -11.13 4.31
N LEU A 46 -11.69 -10.77 3.72
CA LEU A 46 -11.15 -9.39 3.79
C LEU A 46 -12.17 -8.35 3.28
N GLU A 47 -12.89 -8.71 2.23
CA GLU A 47 -13.91 -7.81 1.65
C GLU A 47 -15.02 -7.49 2.66
N GLU A 48 -15.54 -8.47 3.37
CA GLU A 48 -16.55 -8.29 4.41
C GLU A 48 -16.02 -7.48 5.59
N GLN A 49 -14.75 -7.67 5.94
CA GLN A 49 -14.09 -6.89 6.98
C GLN A 49 -14.01 -5.42 6.59
N ILE A 50 -13.60 -5.12 5.36
CA ILE A 50 -13.57 -3.75 4.82
C ILE A 50 -14.99 -3.17 4.74
N ARG A 51 -15.97 -3.93 4.25
CA ARG A 51 -17.39 -3.50 4.18
C ARG A 51 -17.95 -3.18 5.56
N GLY A 52 -17.58 -3.96 6.58
CA GLY A 52 -17.94 -3.68 7.98
C GLY A 52 -17.43 -2.31 8.42
N PHE A 53 -16.14 -2.07 8.25
CA PHE A 53 -15.52 -0.78 8.58
C PHE A 53 -16.16 0.40 7.82
N MET A 54 -16.41 0.25 6.52
CA MET A 54 -17.01 1.28 5.69
C MET A 54 -18.43 1.66 6.12
N ARG A 55 -19.21 0.72 6.69
CA ARG A 55 -20.53 1.02 7.25
C ARG A 55 -20.44 1.87 8.52
N GLU A 56 -19.44 1.63 9.34
CA GLU A 56 -19.21 2.40 10.58
C GLU A 56 -18.56 3.76 10.30
N HIS A 57 -17.78 3.84 9.21
CA HIS A 57 -17.05 5.04 8.79
C HIS A 57 -17.34 5.42 7.33
N PRO A 58 -18.54 5.95 7.03
CA PRO A 58 -18.96 6.24 5.65
C PRO A 58 -18.19 7.38 5.00
N ASP A 59 -17.39 8.13 5.75
CA ASP A 59 -16.49 9.18 5.26
C ASP A 59 -15.07 8.68 4.94
N THR A 60 -14.85 7.36 4.89
CA THR A 60 -13.56 6.76 4.52
C THR A 60 -13.19 7.17 3.09
N GLY A 61 -11.97 7.67 2.92
CA GLY A 61 -11.45 8.08 1.61
C GLY A 61 -10.22 7.31 1.16
N LEU A 62 -9.56 6.61 2.08
CA LEU A 62 -8.36 5.84 1.77
C LEU A 62 -8.29 4.56 2.60
N ILE A 63 -7.95 3.46 1.94
CA ILE A 63 -7.61 2.19 2.57
C ILE A 63 -6.17 1.84 2.18
N ILE A 64 -5.33 1.50 3.15
CA ILE A 64 -3.94 1.10 2.94
C ILE A 64 -3.79 -0.36 3.34
N ILE A 65 -3.18 -1.19 2.49
CA ILE A 65 -2.87 -2.60 2.76
C ILE A 65 -1.35 -2.77 2.71
N ASP A 66 -0.71 -2.99 3.84
CA ASP A 66 0.72 -3.16 3.99
C ASP A 66 1.04 -4.49 4.71
N THR A 67 1.30 -5.54 3.98
CA THR A 67 1.58 -5.66 2.55
C THR A 67 0.61 -6.61 1.83
N LEU A 68 0.56 -6.53 0.50
CA LEU A 68 -0.22 -7.43 -0.35
C LEU A 68 0.03 -8.91 -0.02
N LYS A 69 1.27 -9.28 0.30
CA LYS A 69 1.65 -10.65 0.67
C LYS A 69 0.83 -11.19 1.84
N ARG A 70 0.45 -10.35 2.78
CA ARG A 70 -0.25 -10.76 4.04
C ARG A 70 -1.74 -11.02 3.81
N VAL A 71 -2.32 -10.47 2.76
CA VAL A 71 -3.74 -10.66 2.42
C VAL A 71 -3.95 -11.75 1.37
N ARG A 72 -2.87 -12.24 0.74
CA ARG A 72 -2.91 -13.42 -0.12
C ARG A 72 -3.02 -14.68 0.72
N GLU A 73 -3.58 -15.73 0.15
CA GLU A 73 -3.64 -17.02 0.81
C GLU A 73 -2.25 -17.66 0.92
N ALA A 74 -1.96 -18.22 2.09
CA ALA A 74 -0.78 -19.04 2.30
C ALA A 74 -1.03 -20.42 1.65
N GLY A 75 -0.23 -20.79 0.64
CA GLY A 75 -0.18 -22.18 0.14
C GLY A 75 -0.71 -22.45 -1.25
N GLY A 76 -1.12 -21.46 -2.02
CA GLY A 76 -1.35 -21.64 -3.45
C GLY A 76 0.00 -21.73 -4.20
N ALA A 77 0.30 -22.87 -4.82
CA ALA A 77 1.51 -23.09 -5.61
C ALA A 77 1.59 -22.23 -6.89
N ASP A 78 0.56 -21.48 -7.19
CA ASP A 78 0.44 -20.67 -8.39
C ASP A 78 0.55 -19.17 -8.09
N TYR A 79 1.80 -18.68 -8.05
CA TYR A 79 2.09 -17.26 -8.34
C TYR A 79 1.98 -17.07 -9.87
N SER A 80 0.78 -17.23 -10.41
CA SER A 80 0.51 -17.02 -11.82
C SER A 80 0.10 -15.57 -12.07
N TYR A 81 0.29 -15.14 -13.32
CA TYR A 81 -0.20 -13.83 -13.78
C TYR A 81 -1.70 -13.64 -13.47
N ALA A 82 -2.51 -14.67 -13.73
CA ALA A 82 -3.95 -14.64 -13.48
C ALA A 82 -4.27 -14.45 -12.00
N SER A 83 -3.59 -15.18 -11.10
CA SER A 83 -3.79 -15.05 -9.64
C SER A 83 -3.43 -13.66 -9.12
N ASP A 84 -2.33 -13.07 -9.61
CA ASP A 84 -1.90 -11.72 -9.22
C ASP A 84 -2.89 -10.67 -9.71
N TYR A 85 -3.32 -10.79 -10.97
CA TYR A 85 -4.32 -9.91 -11.56
C TYR A 85 -5.65 -9.97 -10.80
N ASP A 86 -6.16 -11.18 -10.52
CA ASP A 86 -7.46 -11.39 -9.87
C ASP A 86 -7.52 -10.77 -8.46
N VAL A 87 -6.44 -10.92 -7.68
CA VAL A 87 -6.38 -10.33 -6.33
C VAL A 87 -6.50 -8.80 -6.40
N VAL A 88 -5.72 -8.15 -7.26
CA VAL A 88 -5.76 -6.68 -7.38
C VAL A 88 -7.06 -6.21 -8.02
N ALA A 89 -7.57 -6.92 -9.03
CA ALA A 89 -8.84 -6.60 -9.68
C ALA A 89 -10.03 -6.66 -8.69
N ARG A 90 -10.07 -7.63 -7.79
CA ARG A 90 -11.09 -7.72 -6.73
C ARG A 90 -10.99 -6.55 -5.75
N LEU A 91 -9.78 -6.22 -5.30
CA LEU A 91 -9.56 -5.08 -4.41
C LEU A 91 -9.94 -3.76 -5.11
N LYS A 92 -9.61 -3.63 -6.40
CA LYS A 92 -10.03 -2.47 -7.20
C LYS A 92 -11.54 -2.40 -7.33
N ALA A 93 -12.23 -3.49 -7.67
CA ALA A 93 -13.70 -3.50 -7.76
C ALA A 93 -14.36 -3.08 -6.44
N LEU A 94 -13.79 -3.49 -5.30
CA LEU A 94 -14.24 -3.06 -4.00
C LEU A 94 -14.03 -1.54 -3.80
N ALA A 95 -12.83 -1.03 -4.12
CA ALA A 95 -12.52 0.40 -4.03
C ALA A 95 -13.46 1.24 -4.91
N ASP A 96 -13.70 0.81 -6.15
CA ASP A 96 -14.60 1.47 -7.10
C ASP A 96 -16.06 1.50 -6.58
N SER A 97 -16.54 0.39 -5.98
CA SER A 97 -17.90 0.27 -5.45
C SER A 97 -18.19 1.25 -4.32
N TYR A 98 -17.18 1.57 -3.52
CA TYR A 98 -17.27 2.53 -2.42
C TYR A 98 -16.72 3.92 -2.77
N LYS A 99 -16.16 4.11 -3.97
CA LYS A 99 -15.51 5.35 -4.40
C LYS A 99 -14.41 5.82 -3.44
N VAL A 100 -13.60 4.87 -2.97
CA VAL A 100 -12.45 5.09 -2.09
C VAL A 100 -11.15 4.81 -2.82
N SER A 101 -10.09 5.49 -2.44
CA SER A 101 -8.75 5.15 -2.91
C SER A 101 -8.22 3.94 -2.13
N MET A 102 -7.52 3.03 -2.83
CA MET A 102 -6.84 1.91 -2.18
C MET A 102 -5.36 1.93 -2.54
N LEU A 103 -4.50 1.99 -1.52
CA LEU A 103 -3.05 1.92 -1.67
C LEU A 103 -2.57 0.53 -1.22
N ILE A 104 -2.00 -0.22 -2.13
CA ILE A 104 -1.48 -1.56 -1.86
C ILE A 104 0.04 -1.50 -1.85
N VAL A 105 0.65 -1.78 -0.70
CA VAL A 105 2.10 -1.84 -0.55
C VAL A 105 2.60 -3.23 -0.93
N HIS A 106 3.66 -3.26 -1.72
CA HIS A 106 4.29 -4.49 -2.15
C HIS A 106 5.81 -4.36 -2.24
N HIS A 107 6.52 -5.48 -2.13
CA HIS A 107 7.98 -5.48 -2.23
C HIS A 107 8.45 -5.47 -3.68
N THR A 108 9.60 -4.88 -3.93
CA THR A 108 10.30 -4.98 -5.20
C THR A 108 11.24 -6.20 -5.23
N ARG A 109 11.51 -6.72 -6.42
CA ARG A 109 12.54 -7.74 -6.63
C ARG A 109 13.94 -7.14 -6.40
N LYS A 110 14.89 -7.97 -5.97
CA LYS A 110 16.29 -7.54 -5.81
C LYS A 110 17.03 -7.38 -7.14
N GLN A 111 16.54 -8.02 -8.19
CA GLN A 111 17.13 -7.98 -9.53
C GLN A 111 16.78 -6.64 -10.18
N LYS A 112 17.81 -5.95 -10.68
CA LYS A 112 17.61 -4.72 -11.46
C LYS A 112 17.01 -5.04 -12.83
N SER A 113 16.11 -4.18 -13.29
CA SER A 113 15.53 -4.20 -14.63
C SER A 113 15.80 -2.86 -15.33
N GLU A 114 15.72 -2.83 -16.65
CA GLU A 114 15.78 -1.59 -17.43
C GLU A 114 14.57 -0.71 -17.13
N ASP A 115 13.38 -1.31 -17.03
CA ASP A 115 12.20 -0.65 -16.51
C ASP A 115 12.09 -0.86 -15.01
N ILE A 116 12.02 0.24 -14.25
CA ILE A 116 11.91 0.21 -12.79
C ILE A 116 10.63 -0.49 -12.32
N PHE A 117 9.55 -0.42 -13.11
CA PHE A 117 8.25 -1.04 -12.77
C PHE A 117 8.30 -2.57 -12.89
N ASP A 118 9.18 -3.13 -13.71
CA ASP A 118 9.43 -4.58 -13.76
C ASP A 118 10.03 -5.12 -12.46
N MET A 119 10.54 -4.25 -11.60
CA MET A 119 11.02 -4.64 -10.27
C MET A 119 9.89 -4.94 -9.28
N ILE A 120 8.66 -4.57 -9.57
CA ILE A 120 7.52 -4.93 -8.73
C ILE A 120 7.45 -6.46 -8.65
N SER A 121 7.55 -6.98 -7.42
CA SER A 121 7.61 -8.42 -7.18
C SER A 121 6.28 -9.09 -7.54
N GLY A 122 6.34 -10.20 -8.27
CA GLY A 122 5.15 -10.87 -8.78
C GLY A 122 5.16 -10.90 -10.31
N THR A 123 4.01 -10.80 -10.89
CA THR A 123 3.83 -10.79 -12.35
C THR A 123 3.37 -9.40 -12.83
N ASN A 124 3.46 -9.14 -14.13
CA ASN A 124 2.91 -7.92 -14.75
C ASN A 124 1.37 -7.79 -14.54
N GLY A 125 0.72 -8.86 -14.02
CA GLY A 125 -0.70 -8.84 -13.66
C GLY A 125 -1.04 -7.82 -12.57
N LEU A 126 -0.14 -7.56 -11.63
CA LEU A 126 -0.34 -6.55 -10.59
C LEU A 126 -0.49 -5.15 -11.19
N MET A 127 0.42 -4.80 -12.11
CA MET A 127 0.40 -3.51 -12.81
C MET A 127 -0.82 -3.38 -13.73
N GLY A 128 -1.19 -4.47 -14.43
CA GLY A 128 -2.32 -4.46 -15.36
C GLY A 128 -3.66 -4.16 -14.71
N ALA A 129 -3.85 -4.52 -13.44
CA ALA A 129 -5.08 -4.30 -12.70
C ALA A 129 -5.12 -2.97 -11.94
N ALA A 130 -3.97 -2.34 -11.66
CA ALA A 130 -3.88 -1.09 -10.93
C ALA A 130 -4.11 0.13 -11.85
N ASP A 131 -4.59 1.25 -11.29
CA ASP A 131 -4.72 2.52 -12.02
C ASP A 131 -3.39 3.27 -12.09
N GLY A 132 -2.46 2.99 -11.19
CA GLY A 132 -1.13 3.55 -11.18
C GLY A 132 -0.21 2.80 -10.22
N ALA A 133 1.08 3.06 -10.35
CA ALA A 133 2.11 2.49 -9.51
C ALA A 133 3.12 3.54 -9.07
N PHE A 134 3.67 3.30 -7.89
CA PHE A 134 4.73 4.08 -7.29
C PHE A 134 5.88 3.14 -6.93
N VAL A 135 7.07 3.39 -7.43
CA VAL A 135 8.26 2.62 -7.07
C VAL A 135 9.23 3.51 -6.30
N LEU A 136 9.34 3.26 -4.99
CA LEU A 136 10.31 3.94 -4.14
C LEU A 136 11.63 3.16 -4.14
N SER A 137 12.69 3.76 -4.65
CA SER A 137 14.01 3.15 -4.77
C SER A 137 15.09 3.98 -4.10
N LYS A 138 16.14 3.31 -3.59
CA LYS A 138 17.35 3.94 -3.03
C LYS A 138 18.57 3.35 -3.70
N ASP A 139 19.53 4.20 -4.06
CA ASP A 139 20.80 3.74 -4.63
C ASP A 139 21.62 2.89 -3.64
N LYS A 140 21.63 3.31 -2.37
CA LYS A 140 22.32 2.61 -1.28
C LYS A 140 21.42 2.53 -0.05
N ARG A 141 21.52 1.44 0.70
CA ARG A 141 20.71 1.21 1.90
C ARG A 141 20.83 2.34 2.93
N ILE A 142 22.03 2.89 3.09
CA ILE A 142 22.33 3.96 4.04
C ILE A 142 22.05 5.37 3.51
N SER A 143 21.70 5.52 2.22
CA SER A 143 21.42 6.82 1.62
C SER A 143 20.18 7.47 2.26
N ASN A 144 20.23 8.76 2.49
CA ASN A 144 19.05 9.58 2.82
C ASN A 144 18.30 10.05 1.58
N ASN A 145 18.83 9.76 0.39
CA ASN A 145 18.17 10.09 -0.88
C ASN A 145 17.43 8.87 -1.41
N ALA A 146 16.27 9.10 -1.98
CA ALA A 146 15.47 8.12 -2.69
C ALA A 146 14.87 8.73 -3.95
N THR A 147 14.42 7.87 -4.85
CA THR A 147 13.65 8.26 -6.02
C THR A 147 12.30 7.58 -5.96
N LEU A 148 11.23 8.34 -6.20
CA LEU A 148 9.89 7.84 -6.40
C LEU A 148 9.57 7.94 -7.89
N ASP A 149 9.51 6.80 -8.56
CA ASP A 149 9.03 6.70 -9.93
C ASP A 149 7.52 6.46 -9.89
N VAL A 150 6.78 7.22 -10.71
CA VAL A 150 5.31 7.24 -10.71
C VAL A 150 4.84 6.99 -12.13
N ALA A 151 3.94 6.01 -12.32
CA ALA A 151 3.24 5.77 -13.57
C ALA A 151 1.74 5.58 -13.30
N GLY A 152 0.89 5.98 -14.23
CA GLY A 152 -0.55 5.85 -14.09
C GLY A 152 -1.32 6.12 -15.39
N ARG A 153 -2.57 5.62 -15.44
CA ARG A 153 -3.40 5.70 -16.65
C ARG A 153 -3.78 7.12 -17.03
N ASP A 154 -3.99 7.97 -16.03
CA ASP A 154 -4.54 9.33 -16.22
C ASP A 154 -3.53 10.43 -15.87
N GLN A 155 -2.24 10.08 -15.79
CA GLN A 155 -1.18 11.02 -15.47
C GLN A 155 0.08 10.72 -16.28
N GLN A 156 0.88 11.73 -16.50
CA GLN A 156 2.19 11.60 -17.11
C GLN A 156 3.15 10.91 -16.13
N ASP A 157 4.01 10.04 -16.65
CA ASP A 157 5.06 9.42 -15.85
C ASP A 157 5.98 10.48 -15.25
N MET A 158 6.30 10.30 -13.99
CA MET A 158 7.11 11.25 -13.22
C MET A 158 8.19 10.55 -12.41
N LYS A 159 9.29 11.26 -12.22
CA LYS A 159 10.36 10.87 -11.31
C LYS A 159 10.58 11.99 -10.30
N ILE A 160 10.41 11.65 -9.01
CA ILE A 160 10.50 12.60 -7.90
C ILE A 160 11.70 12.21 -7.04
N HIS A 161 12.60 13.15 -6.81
CA HIS A 161 13.73 12.98 -5.90
C HIS A 161 13.31 13.36 -4.49
N LEU A 162 13.60 12.46 -3.54
CA LEU A 162 13.18 12.57 -2.16
C LEU A 162 14.40 12.56 -1.23
N VAL A 163 14.34 13.37 -0.18
CA VAL A 163 15.33 13.39 0.90
C VAL A 163 14.66 13.01 2.21
N ARG A 164 15.24 12.04 2.93
CA ARG A 164 14.70 11.57 4.20
C ARG A 164 15.06 12.52 5.33
N ASP A 165 14.04 12.97 6.03
CA ASP A 165 14.17 13.52 7.38
C ASP A 165 14.24 12.34 8.36
N SER A 166 15.43 12.11 8.92
CA SER A 166 15.68 10.98 9.83
C SER A 166 15.07 11.19 11.21
N GLU A 167 14.84 12.46 11.62
CA GLU A 167 14.26 12.79 12.93
C GLU A 167 12.74 12.57 12.90
N ARG A 168 12.10 12.99 11.82
CA ARG A 168 10.64 12.88 11.65
C ARG A 168 10.21 11.64 10.89
N LEU A 169 11.13 10.81 10.38
CA LEU A 169 10.86 9.61 9.57
C LEU A 169 10.02 9.86 8.31
N VAL A 170 10.10 11.05 7.73
CA VAL A 170 9.36 11.42 6.51
C VAL A 170 10.30 11.64 5.33
N TRP A 171 9.74 11.57 4.13
CA TRP A 171 10.40 11.91 2.88
C TRP A 171 9.90 13.27 2.40
N ASN A 172 10.83 14.14 2.04
CA ASN A 172 10.57 15.50 1.53
C ASN A 172 11.05 15.61 0.09
#